data_f658cc468eff2121b4f2358b2636f0a7
#
_entry.id   f658cc468eff2121b4f2358b2636f0a7
#
_cell.length_a   1.000
_cell.length_b   1.000
_cell.length_c   1.000
_cell.angle_alpha   90.00
_cell.angle_beta   90.00
_cell.angle_gamma   90.00
#
_symmetry.space_group_name_H-M   'P 1'
#
loop_
_entity.id
_entity.type
_entity.pdbx_description
1 polymer ?
#
loop_
_entity_poly.entity_id
_entity_poly.type
_entity_poly.pdbx_seq_one_letter_code
_entity_poly.pdbx_strand_id
1 'polypeptide(L)'
;MIQKNINEEHHNSRLDQAATFLFENYSRSQIQRWILQGNLLVNGEILKAKDKVHSGDEISLDPVFENRVSWEGEDIAINIFHEEEDFLIINKSPGLVMHPGAGCHEGTLANALAFHFPALKKLPRCGIVHRLDKDTSGLIVIAKNEKFRNFFVTKLQEREVFKQYEALVVGQVIGSFSIEHPIERDPRNRVKMRVADVGREALSHVSLIKFYEGYSHISIEIETGRTHQIRVHLSNQKLPIIGDGLYNPRNLIAKNTPENLITHIQNFPRQALHASKIRFPAIKGDSFFEFEADLPEDMQSLIKEME
;
A
#
# COMPACT_ATOMS: atom_id res chain seq x y z
N MET A 1 -7.80 3.64 32.28
CA MET A 1 -7.23 5.00 32.21
C MET A 1 -5.74 4.91 32.45
N ILE A 2 -4.94 5.49 31.57
CA ILE A 2 -3.45 5.49 31.63
C ILE A 2 -3.03 6.94 31.91
N GLN A 3 -2.20 7.16 32.93
CA GLN A 3 -1.73 8.51 33.31
C GLN A 3 -0.23 8.64 33.06
N LYS A 4 0.19 9.77 32.49
CA LYS A 4 1.59 10.13 32.26
C LYS A 4 1.77 11.65 32.38
N ASN A 5 2.92 12.08 32.88
CA ASN A 5 3.25 13.50 33.02
C ASN A 5 4.09 13.99 31.84
N ILE A 6 3.87 15.25 31.43
CA ILE A 6 4.69 15.95 30.45
C ILE A 6 6.06 16.22 31.06
N ASN A 7 7.11 15.82 30.35
CA ASN A 7 8.50 16.12 30.70
C ASN A 7 8.95 17.49 30.13
N GLU A 8 10.14 17.95 30.55
CA GLU A 8 10.74 19.21 30.08
C GLU A 8 10.93 19.28 28.56
N GLU A 9 11.23 18.16 27.92
CA GLU A 9 11.45 18.06 26.47
C GLU A 9 10.20 18.46 25.67
N HIS A 10 9.02 18.24 26.23
CA HIS A 10 7.73 18.55 25.60
C HIS A 10 7.04 19.78 26.18
N HIS A 11 7.75 20.56 26.99
CA HIS A 11 7.27 21.85 27.45
C HIS A 11 6.89 22.76 26.28
N ASN A 12 5.72 23.38 26.35
CA ASN A 12 5.17 24.25 25.30
C ASN A 12 4.96 23.58 23.94
N SER A 13 4.90 22.24 23.88
CA SER A 13 4.52 21.49 22.70
C SER A 13 3.00 21.45 22.52
N ARG A 14 2.56 21.11 21.31
CA ARG A 14 1.13 20.85 21.07
C ARG A 14 0.72 19.55 21.77
N LEU A 15 -0.49 19.54 22.33
CA LEU A 15 -1.03 18.38 23.02
C LEU A 15 -0.99 17.11 22.16
N ASP A 16 -1.39 17.18 20.88
CA ASP A 16 -1.41 16.02 19.99
C ASP A 16 0.00 15.45 19.72
N GLN A 17 1.03 16.28 19.74
CA GLN A 17 2.43 15.86 19.59
C GLN A 17 2.99 15.23 20.87
N ALA A 18 2.85 15.95 21.98
CA ALA A 18 3.32 15.49 23.29
C ALA A 18 2.66 14.18 23.70
N ALA A 19 1.32 14.07 23.55
CA ALA A 19 0.60 12.84 23.85
C ALA A 19 0.99 11.67 22.93
N THR A 20 1.26 11.92 21.64
CA THR A 20 1.74 10.86 20.74
C THR A 20 3.10 10.32 21.17
N PHE A 21 3.98 11.17 21.64
CA PHE A 21 5.28 10.76 22.18
C PHE A 21 5.13 9.96 23.48
N LEU A 22 4.32 10.46 24.41
CA LEU A 22 4.11 9.79 25.70
C LEU A 22 3.43 8.43 25.57
N PHE A 23 2.52 8.28 24.62
CA PHE A 23 1.75 7.07 24.40
C PHE A 23 2.16 6.38 23.09
N GLU A 24 3.41 5.93 23.02
CA GLU A 24 4.07 5.34 21.84
C GLU A 24 3.29 4.20 21.17
N ASN A 25 2.44 3.51 21.92
CA ASN A 25 1.60 2.43 21.40
C ASN A 25 0.44 2.92 20.51
N TYR A 26 0.21 4.23 20.41
CA TYR A 26 -0.93 4.80 19.71
C TYR A 26 -0.49 5.80 18.63
N SER A 27 -1.16 5.75 17.48
CA SER A 27 -0.88 6.68 16.38
C SER A 27 -1.40 8.09 16.71
N ARG A 28 -0.77 9.11 16.12
CA ARG A 28 -1.21 10.52 16.30
C ARG A 28 -2.69 10.72 15.93
N SER A 29 -3.19 10.02 14.92
CA SER A 29 -4.61 10.09 14.53
C SER A 29 -5.54 9.49 15.57
N GLN A 30 -5.12 8.44 16.29
CA GLN A 30 -5.88 7.91 17.44
C GLN A 30 -5.89 8.91 18.60
N ILE A 31 -4.73 9.46 18.95
CA ILE A 31 -4.59 10.50 19.98
C ILE A 31 -5.50 11.71 19.67
N GLN A 32 -5.43 12.25 18.45
CA GLN A 32 -6.27 13.38 18.03
C GLN A 32 -7.77 13.08 18.14
N ARG A 33 -8.18 11.86 17.80
CA ARG A 33 -9.56 11.40 17.94
C ARG A 33 -9.99 11.37 19.41
N TRP A 34 -9.18 10.80 20.29
CA TRP A 34 -9.47 10.72 21.73
C TRP A 34 -9.48 12.09 22.41
N ILE A 35 -8.64 13.03 21.97
CA ILE A 35 -8.73 14.43 22.38
C ILE A 35 -10.10 15.01 21.99
N LEU A 36 -10.51 14.82 20.72
CA LEU A 36 -11.79 15.34 20.22
C LEU A 36 -13.01 14.71 20.94
N GLN A 37 -12.92 13.44 21.33
CA GLN A 37 -13.98 12.69 22.01
C GLN A 37 -13.99 12.91 23.54
N GLY A 38 -13.01 13.65 24.09
CA GLY A 38 -12.87 13.86 25.53
C GLY A 38 -12.32 12.66 26.30
N ASN A 39 -11.72 11.68 25.61
CA ASN A 39 -11.10 10.50 26.22
C ASN A 39 -9.63 10.74 26.60
N LEU A 40 -9.08 11.90 26.26
CA LEU A 40 -7.78 12.38 26.70
C LEU A 40 -7.96 13.72 27.40
N LEU A 41 -7.55 13.78 28.67
CA LEU A 41 -7.66 14.95 29.53
C LEU A 41 -6.26 15.43 29.92
N VAL A 42 -6.12 16.73 30.11
CA VAL A 42 -4.92 17.36 30.68
C VAL A 42 -5.33 18.01 32.01
N ASN A 43 -4.72 17.57 33.10
CA ASN A 43 -5.09 18.02 34.48
C ASN A 43 -6.60 17.90 34.76
N GLY A 44 -7.26 16.88 34.16
CA GLY A 44 -8.69 16.65 34.26
C GLY A 44 -9.58 17.47 33.31
N GLU A 45 -9.01 18.33 32.48
CA GLU A 45 -9.74 19.19 31.52
C GLU A 45 -9.60 18.74 30.08
N ILE A 46 -10.63 19.02 29.27
CA ILE A 46 -10.61 18.76 27.79
C ILE A 46 -9.95 19.94 27.09
N LEU A 47 -8.82 19.70 26.46
CA LEU A 47 -8.12 20.66 25.60
C LEU A 47 -8.29 20.31 24.11
N LYS A 48 -7.93 21.23 23.23
CA LYS A 48 -7.87 20.99 21.78
C LYS A 48 -6.51 20.40 21.39
N ALA A 49 -6.47 19.61 20.36
CA ALA A 49 -5.24 18.97 19.85
C ALA A 49 -4.07 19.95 19.58
N LYS A 50 -4.40 21.22 19.26
CA LYS A 50 -3.43 22.27 18.98
C LYS A 50 -2.98 23.05 20.21
N ASP A 51 -3.67 22.88 21.34
CA ASP A 51 -3.37 23.63 22.56
C ASP A 51 -2.00 23.20 23.11
N LYS A 52 -1.37 24.10 23.85
CA LYS A 52 -0.05 23.89 24.42
C LYS A 52 -0.15 23.20 25.78
N VAL A 53 0.80 22.27 26.01
CA VAL A 53 0.97 21.61 27.31
C VAL A 53 2.31 22.01 27.92
N HIS A 54 2.41 21.93 29.24
CA HIS A 54 3.57 22.38 30.00
C HIS A 54 4.19 21.22 30.76
N SER A 55 5.48 21.31 31.05
CA SER A 55 6.17 20.38 31.94
C SER A 55 5.43 20.28 33.29
N GLY A 56 5.19 19.03 33.72
CA GLY A 56 4.42 18.74 34.92
C GLY A 56 2.92 18.51 34.69
N ASP A 57 2.36 18.90 33.54
CA ASP A 57 0.96 18.58 33.20
C ASP A 57 0.73 17.06 33.21
N GLU A 58 -0.35 16.62 33.88
CA GLU A 58 -0.78 15.22 33.84
C GLU A 58 -1.71 14.96 32.67
N ILE A 59 -1.34 14.02 31.80
CA ILE A 59 -2.23 13.54 30.76
C ILE A 59 -2.86 12.21 31.18
N SER A 60 -4.18 12.20 31.24
CA SER A 60 -5.00 11.02 31.50
C SER A 60 -5.63 10.55 30.19
N LEU A 61 -5.35 9.32 29.76
CA LEU A 61 -5.90 8.72 28.57
C LEU A 61 -6.78 7.52 28.92
N ASP A 62 -8.03 7.55 28.48
CA ASP A 62 -8.91 6.39 28.44
C ASP A 62 -9.07 5.91 27.00
N PRO A 63 -8.29 4.90 26.56
CA PRO A 63 -8.29 4.47 25.16
C PRO A 63 -9.61 3.78 24.82
N VAL A 64 -10.56 4.52 24.28
CA VAL A 64 -11.79 3.96 23.72
C VAL A 64 -11.51 3.51 22.29
N PHE A 65 -11.41 2.22 22.12
CA PHE A 65 -11.40 1.62 20.80
C PHE A 65 -12.86 1.58 20.32
N GLU A 66 -13.26 2.54 19.48
CA GLU A 66 -14.53 2.43 18.75
C GLU A 66 -14.63 1.01 18.16
N ASN A 67 -15.84 0.47 18.15
CA ASN A 67 -16.12 -0.79 17.47
C ASN A 67 -15.48 -0.71 16.08
N ARG A 68 -14.31 -1.32 15.96
CA ARG A 68 -13.61 -1.50 14.68
C ARG A 68 -14.68 -2.09 13.79
N VAL A 69 -14.85 -1.54 12.58
CA VAL A 69 -15.70 -2.16 11.57
C VAL A 69 -15.43 -3.65 11.69
N SER A 70 -16.38 -4.41 12.24
CA SER A 70 -16.17 -5.83 12.44
C SER A 70 -16.28 -6.41 11.05
N TRP A 71 -15.15 -6.66 10.45
CA TRP A 71 -15.09 -7.35 9.18
C TRP A 71 -15.66 -8.73 9.39
N GLU A 72 -16.78 -9.02 8.76
CA GLU A 72 -17.28 -10.39 8.73
C GLU A 72 -16.26 -11.23 7.98
N GLY A 73 -15.91 -12.38 8.55
CA GLY A 73 -14.98 -13.31 7.91
C GLY A 73 -15.69 -14.03 6.77
N GLU A 74 -15.07 -14.09 5.61
CA GLU A 74 -15.57 -14.82 4.44
C GLU A 74 -14.55 -15.86 4.01
N ASP A 75 -15.02 -17.06 3.68
CA ASP A 75 -14.19 -18.16 3.19
C ASP A 75 -13.76 -17.91 1.73
N ILE A 76 -12.79 -17.00 1.60
CA ILE A 76 -12.17 -16.65 0.33
C ILE A 76 -10.77 -17.27 0.32
N ALA A 77 -10.44 -18.03 -0.70
CA ALA A 77 -9.12 -18.63 -0.85
C ALA A 77 -8.04 -17.56 -0.97
N ILE A 78 -6.99 -17.69 -0.16
CA ILE A 78 -5.80 -16.84 -0.20
C ILE A 78 -4.55 -17.69 -0.39
N ASN A 79 -3.61 -17.21 -1.19
CA ASN A 79 -2.33 -17.89 -1.39
C ASN A 79 -1.32 -17.35 -0.37
N ILE A 80 -1.12 -18.08 0.73
CA ILE A 80 -0.08 -17.78 1.72
C ILE A 80 1.25 -18.21 1.12
N PHE A 81 2.08 -17.23 0.78
CA PHE A 81 3.41 -17.43 0.21
C PHE A 81 4.44 -17.81 1.30
N HIS A 82 4.33 -17.17 2.46
CA HIS A 82 5.20 -17.41 3.61
C HIS A 82 4.52 -16.97 4.91
N GLU A 83 4.80 -17.66 6.00
CA GLU A 83 4.26 -17.36 7.33
C GLU A 83 5.36 -17.34 8.39
N GLU A 84 5.42 -16.23 9.16
CA GLU A 84 6.23 -16.07 10.35
C GLU A 84 5.34 -15.85 11.59
N GLU A 85 5.95 -15.81 12.76
CA GLU A 85 5.23 -15.51 14.01
C GLU A 85 4.59 -14.12 13.96
N ASP A 86 5.31 -13.12 13.42
CA ASP A 86 4.93 -11.71 13.44
C ASP A 86 4.18 -11.25 12.17
N PHE A 87 4.29 -11.98 11.05
CA PHE A 87 3.69 -11.56 9.77
C PHE A 87 3.37 -12.73 8.85
N LEU A 88 2.57 -12.42 7.81
CA LEU A 88 2.31 -13.26 6.65
C LEU A 88 2.76 -12.54 5.39
N ILE A 89 3.24 -13.29 4.40
CA ILE A 89 3.37 -12.86 3.02
C ILE A 89 2.30 -13.59 2.20
N ILE A 90 1.46 -12.83 1.52
CA ILE A 90 0.43 -13.38 0.65
C ILE A 90 0.80 -13.04 -0.79
N ASN A 91 0.72 -14.01 -1.70
CA ASN A 91 0.72 -13.76 -3.13
C ASN A 91 -0.71 -13.49 -3.57
N LYS A 92 -1.09 -12.20 -3.59
CA LYS A 92 -2.47 -11.77 -3.87
C LYS A 92 -2.85 -12.09 -5.33
N SER A 93 -3.94 -12.81 -5.51
CA SER A 93 -4.54 -13.02 -6.82
C SER A 93 -5.10 -11.71 -7.39
N PRO A 94 -5.11 -11.51 -8.72
CA PRO A 94 -5.84 -10.42 -9.35
C PRO A 94 -7.35 -10.53 -9.05
N GLY A 95 -8.08 -9.42 -9.14
CA GLY A 95 -9.51 -9.36 -8.85
C GLY A 95 -9.86 -9.17 -7.38
N LEU A 96 -8.97 -9.50 -6.43
CA LEU A 96 -9.22 -9.41 -5.00
C LEU A 96 -8.96 -7.96 -4.49
N VAL A 97 -10.00 -7.32 -3.97
CA VAL A 97 -9.92 -6.00 -3.33
C VAL A 97 -9.26 -6.13 -1.96
N MET A 98 -8.49 -5.13 -1.54
CA MET A 98 -7.75 -5.18 -0.28
C MET A 98 -8.64 -5.14 0.96
N HIS A 99 -9.60 -4.22 1.00
CA HIS A 99 -10.52 -4.02 2.13
C HIS A 99 -11.79 -3.35 1.66
N PRO A 100 -12.91 -3.55 2.37
CA PRO A 100 -14.17 -2.92 2.05
C PRO A 100 -14.08 -1.39 1.97
N GLY A 101 -14.85 -0.84 1.05
CA GLY A 101 -14.92 0.59 0.79
C GLY A 101 -16.15 0.95 -0.03
N ALA A 102 -16.19 2.17 -0.54
CA ALA A 102 -17.29 2.61 -1.40
C ALA A 102 -17.42 1.70 -2.65
N GLY A 103 -18.54 1.02 -2.79
CA GLY A 103 -18.82 0.11 -3.92
C GLY A 103 -18.29 -1.33 -3.77
N CYS A 104 -17.68 -1.68 -2.64
CA CYS A 104 -17.26 -3.05 -2.33
C CYS A 104 -17.30 -3.24 -0.82
N HIS A 105 -18.34 -3.88 -0.30
CA HIS A 105 -18.57 -4.03 1.14
C HIS A 105 -18.11 -5.39 1.68
N GLU A 106 -17.91 -6.36 0.83
CA GLU A 106 -17.56 -7.76 1.10
C GLU A 106 -16.65 -8.31 -0.01
N GLY A 107 -16.23 -9.56 0.08
CA GLY A 107 -15.39 -10.19 -0.94
C GLY A 107 -13.96 -9.66 -0.99
N THR A 108 -13.39 -9.22 0.14
CA THR A 108 -12.08 -8.58 0.16
C THR A 108 -11.02 -9.41 0.88
N LEU A 109 -9.74 -9.08 0.67
CA LEU A 109 -8.64 -9.71 1.42
C LEU A 109 -8.83 -9.56 2.95
N ALA A 110 -9.35 -8.42 3.41
CA ALA A 110 -9.62 -8.22 4.83
C ALA A 110 -10.68 -9.19 5.36
N ASN A 111 -11.73 -9.52 4.57
CA ASN A 111 -12.74 -10.54 4.92
C ASN A 111 -12.13 -11.94 4.95
N ALA A 112 -11.28 -12.28 3.96
CA ALA A 112 -10.54 -13.54 3.93
C ALA A 112 -9.64 -13.69 5.16
N LEU A 113 -8.85 -12.66 5.47
CA LEU A 113 -7.99 -12.64 6.66
C LEU A 113 -8.78 -12.76 7.95
N ALA A 114 -9.93 -12.11 8.05
CA ALA A 114 -10.82 -12.20 9.21
C ALA A 114 -11.40 -13.61 9.41
N PHE A 115 -11.53 -14.40 8.34
CA PHE A 115 -11.97 -15.78 8.37
C PHE A 115 -10.83 -16.74 8.73
N HIS A 116 -9.76 -16.74 7.94
CA HIS A 116 -8.63 -17.67 8.11
C HIS A 116 -7.78 -17.36 9.35
N PHE A 117 -7.71 -16.10 9.77
CA PHE A 117 -6.93 -15.62 10.92
C PHE A 117 -7.78 -14.73 11.83
N PRO A 118 -8.75 -15.28 12.60
CA PRO A 118 -9.69 -14.48 13.40
C PRO A 118 -9.01 -13.49 14.38
N ALA A 119 -7.80 -13.80 14.82
CA ALA A 119 -7.04 -12.91 15.70
C ALA A 119 -6.72 -11.56 15.04
N LEU A 120 -6.61 -11.51 13.70
CA LEU A 120 -6.33 -10.28 12.95
C LEU A 120 -7.47 -9.27 13.01
N LYS A 121 -8.70 -9.68 13.33
CA LYS A 121 -9.83 -8.75 13.57
C LYS A 121 -9.51 -7.70 14.64
N LYS A 122 -8.58 -8.00 15.55
CA LYS A 122 -8.13 -7.06 16.59
C LYS A 122 -7.20 -5.97 16.04
N LEU A 123 -6.60 -6.18 14.89
CA LEU A 123 -5.70 -5.23 14.26
C LEU A 123 -6.44 -4.28 13.31
N PRO A 124 -5.99 -3.02 13.18
CA PRO A 124 -6.49 -2.14 12.14
C PRO A 124 -6.38 -2.78 10.75
N ARG A 125 -7.48 -2.78 9.98
CA ARG A 125 -7.55 -3.36 8.63
C ARG A 125 -7.12 -4.83 8.55
N CYS A 126 -7.39 -5.62 9.58
CA CYS A 126 -6.97 -7.02 9.67
C CYS A 126 -5.46 -7.21 9.40
N GLY A 127 -4.61 -6.31 9.90
CA GLY A 127 -3.17 -6.40 9.74
C GLY A 127 -2.61 -5.93 8.40
N ILE A 128 -3.43 -5.47 7.47
CA ILE A 128 -3.00 -4.94 6.17
C ILE A 128 -2.21 -3.62 6.38
N VAL A 129 -0.93 -3.61 6.07
CA VAL A 129 0.00 -2.49 6.30
C VAL A 129 0.31 -1.67 5.05
N HIS A 130 0.13 -2.24 3.86
CA HIS A 130 0.23 -1.56 2.56
C HIS A 130 -0.82 -2.10 1.59
N ARG A 131 -0.80 -1.67 0.35
CA ARG A 131 -1.86 -2.05 -0.59
C ARG A 131 -1.36 -2.37 -1.98
N LEU A 132 -2.10 -3.24 -2.66
CA LEU A 132 -2.09 -3.43 -4.10
C LEU A 132 -3.44 -2.99 -4.69
N ASP A 133 -3.48 -2.63 -5.96
CA ASP A 133 -4.75 -2.40 -6.67
C ASP A 133 -5.50 -3.73 -6.83
N LYS A 134 -6.83 -3.65 -7.04
CA LYS A 134 -7.70 -4.82 -7.20
C LYS A 134 -7.10 -5.86 -8.15
N ASP A 135 -6.73 -5.43 -9.35
CA ASP A 135 -6.30 -6.30 -10.44
C ASP A 135 -4.77 -6.40 -10.56
N THR A 136 -4.01 -5.84 -9.61
CA THR A 136 -2.57 -6.09 -9.45
C THR A 136 -2.37 -7.35 -8.62
N SER A 137 -1.60 -8.30 -9.13
CA SER A 137 -1.19 -9.52 -8.43
C SER A 137 0.11 -9.35 -7.68
N GLY A 138 0.47 -10.30 -6.81
CA GLY A 138 1.79 -10.40 -6.20
C GLY A 138 1.85 -10.18 -4.71
N LEU A 139 3.06 -9.99 -4.22
CA LEU A 139 3.39 -10.05 -2.80
C LEU A 139 2.84 -8.89 -1.98
N ILE A 140 2.23 -9.24 -0.86
CA ILE A 140 1.75 -8.30 0.14
C ILE A 140 2.06 -8.79 1.56
N VAL A 141 2.46 -7.86 2.43
CA VAL A 141 2.77 -8.13 3.84
C VAL A 141 1.55 -7.87 4.71
N ILE A 142 1.23 -8.82 5.58
CA ILE A 142 0.18 -8.71 6.59
C ILE A 142 0.81 -8.85 7.97
N ALA A 143 0.61 -7.89 8.83
CA ALA A 143 1.05 -7.94 10.22
C ALA A 143 0.14 -8.86 11.05
N LYS A 144 0.73 -9.76 11.85
CA LYS A 144 -0.01 -10.63 12.78
C LYS A 144 -0.20 -10.02 14.16
N ASN A 145 0.58 -8.98 14.51
CA ASN A 145 0.47 -8.27 15.77
C ASN A 145 0.78 -6.77 15.64
N GLU A 146 0.44 -5.99 16.66
CA GLU A 146 0.62 -4.53 16.63
C GLU A 146 2.10 -4.11 16.62
N LYS A 147 2.98 -4.87 17.24
CA LYS A 147 4.42 -4.57 17.29
C LYS A 147 5.01 -4.59 15.88
N PHE A 148 4.80 -5.66 15.14
CA PHE A 148 5.26 -5.77 13.75
C PHE A 148 4.57 -4.72 12.86
N ARG A 149 3.25 -4.53 13.03
CA ARG A 149 2.50 -3.52 12.29
C ARG A 149 3.11 -2.12 12.43
N ASN A 150 3.38 -1.68 13.66
CA ASN A 150 3.96 -0.36 13.92
C ASN A 150 5.37 -0.26 13.35
N PHE A 151 6.20 -1.27 13.57
CA PHE A 151 7.54 -1.37 13.00
C PHE A 151 7.50 -1.26 11.47
N PHE A 152 6.71 -2.09 10.80
CA PHE A 152 6.65 -2.11 9.34
C PHE A 152 6.12 -0.79 8.75
N VAL A 153 5.12 -0.17 9.38
CA VAL A 153 4.61 1.15 8.96
C VAL A 153 5.68 2.23 9.10
N THR A 154 6.49 2.19 10.17
CA THR A 154 7.64 3.11 10.34
C THR A 154 8.66 2.88 9.21
N LYS A 155 9.03 1.62 8.92
CA LYS A 155 9.97 1.30 7.84
C LYS A 155 9.46 1.68 6.45
N LEU A 156 8.15 1.63 6.21
CA LEU A 156 7.55 2.18 4.99
C LEU A 156 7.68 3.71 4.90
N GLN A 157 7.54 4.43 6.02
CA GLN A 157 7.70 5.88 6.07
C GLN A 157 9.15 6.31 5.88
N GLU A 158 10.09 5.54 6.42
CA GLU A 158 11.53 5.72 6.28
C GLU A 158 12.07 5.28 4.91
N ARG A 159 11.20 4.70 4.03
CA ARG A 159 11.55 4.16 2.70
C ARG A 159 12.54 2.99 2.77
N GLU A 160 12.60 2.29 3.88
CA GLU A 160 13.46 1.12 4.06
C GLU A 160 12.81 -0.20 3.58
N VAL A 161 11.57 -0.15 3.10
CA VAL A 161 10.89 -1.30 2.48
C VAL A 161 11.04 -1.22 0.97
N PHE A 162 11.87 -2.11 0.44
CA PHE A 162 12.04 -2.28 -1.00
C PHE A 162 10.83 -2.99 -1.59
N LYS A 163 10.28 -2.46 -2.69
CA LYS A 163 9.13 -3.02 -3.41
C LYS A 163 9.40 -2.96 -4.90
N GLN A 164 9.46 -4.12 -5.53
CA GLN A 164 9.65 -4.26 -6.96
C GLN A 164 8.42 -4.88 -7.60
N TYR A 165 8.11 -4.37 -8.77
CA TYR A 165 7.03 -4.84 -9.63
C TYR A 165 7.58 -5.18 -11.01
N GLU A 166 6.87 -6.04 -11.70
CA GLU A 166 7.09 -6.29 -13.12
C GLU A 166 5.85 -5.92 -13.91
N ALA A 167 6.05 -5.33 -15.08
CA ALA A 167 4.96 -4.93 -15.96
C ALA A 167 5.29 -5.16 -17.43
N LEU A 168 4.23 -5.41 -18.22
CA LEU A 168 4.29 -5.42 -19.68
C LEU A 168 3.65 -4.15 -20.20
N VAL A 169 4.42 -3.35 -20.95
CA VAL A 169 4.00 -2.03 -21.44
C VAL A 169 4.03 -1.96 -22.97
N VAL A 170 3.18 -1.12 -23.52
CA VAL A 170 3.23 -0.75 -24.93
C VAL A 170 4.27 0.34 -25.11
N GLY A 171 5.22 0.14 -26.00
CA GLY A 171 6.30 1.07 -26.27
C GLY A 171 7.68 0.52 -25.93
N GLN A 172 8.70 1.24 -26.36
CA GLN A 172 10.10 0.85 -26.18
C GLN A 172 10.69 1.58 -24.97
N VAL A 173 11.15 0.81 -24.00
CA VAL A 173 11.97 1.29 -22.89
C VAL A 173 13.44 1.08 -23.22
N ILE A 174 14.26 2.11 -23.08
CA ILE A 174 15.70 2.07 -23.32
C ILE A 174 16.42 2.32 -21.99
N GLY A 175 17.13 1.31 -21.49
CA GLY A 175 17.90 1.41 -20.25
C GLY A 175 17.04 1.57 -18.99
N SER A 176 17.45 2.46 -18.10
CA SER A 176 16.78 2.73 -16.84
C SER A 176 16.55 4.23 -16.68
N PHE A 177 15.44 4.60 -16.05
CA PHE A 177 15.10 5.99 -15.73
C PHE A 177 14.20 6.10 -14.50
N SER A 178 14.15 7.29 -13.92
CA SER A 178 13.27 7.58 -12.77
C SER A 178 12.12 8.50 -13.18
N ILE A 179 10.97 8.32 -12.53
CA ILE A 179 9.79 9.15 -12.68
C ILE A 179 9.50 9.80 -11.33
N GLU A 180 9.75 11.11 -11.23
CA GLU A 180 9.59 11.91 -10.01
C GLU A 180 8.45 12.90 -10.21
N HIS A 181 7.25 12.39 -10.40
CA HIS A 181 6.07 13.22 -10.62
C HIS A 181 5.06 13.06 -9.49
N PRO A 182 4.69 14.15 -8.78
CA PRO A 182 3.66 14.09 -7.76
C PRO A 182 2.32 13.64 -8.33
N ILE A 183 1.55 12.92 -7.50
CA ILE A 183 0.28 12.31 -7.89
C ILE A 183 -0.85 12.86 -7.02
N GLU A 184 -1.96 13.23 -7.64
CA GLU A 184 -3.20 13.58 -6.98
C GLU A 184 -4.40 12.83 -7.58
N ARG A 185 -5.56 12.95 -6.92
CA ARG A 185 -6.81 12.43 -7.46
C ARG A 185 -7.30 13.31 -8.61
N ASP A 186 -7.69 12.69 -9.73
CA ASP A 186 -8.23 13.44 -10.86
C ASP A 186 -9.58 14.09 -10.46
N PRO A 187 -9.71 15.43 -10.54
CA PRO A 187 -10.93 16.14 -10.17
C PRO A 187 -12.10 15.84 -11.10
N ARG A 188 -11.83 15.43 -12.35
CA ARG A 188 -12.86 15.11 -13.36
C ARG A 188 -13.31 13.65 -13.27
N ASN A 189 -12.45 12.77 -12.81
CA ASN A 189 -12.75 11.34 -12.66
C ASN A 189 -12.18 10.81 -11.33
N ARG A 190 -13.03 10.76 -10.31
CA ARG A 190 -12.62 10.36 -8.95
C ARG A 190 -12.07 8.93 -8.80
N VAL A 191 -12.25 8.08 -9.82
CA VAL A 191 -11.65 6.74 -9.85
C VAL A 191 -10.19 6.81 -10.30
N LYS A 192 -9.80 7.84 -11.06
CA LYS A 192 -8.45 8.05 -11.58
C LYS A 192 -7.57 8.87 -10.63
N MET A 193 -6.28 8.61 -10.76
CA MET A 193 -5.20 9.49 -10.30
C MET A 193 -4.56 10.16 -11.51
N ARG A 194 -3.88 11.29 -11.29
CA ARG A 194 -3.12 11.99 -12.34
C ARG A 194 -1.82 12.54 -11.78
N VAL A 195 -0.87 12.76 -12.66
CA VAL A 195 0.32 13.58 -12.36
C VAL A 195 -0.13 15.04 -12.23
N ALA A 196 0.36 15.73 -11.21
CA ALA A 196 0.04 17.14 -10.96
C ALA A 196 1.12 17.77 -10.07
N ASP A 197 1.51 19.02 -10.34
CA ASP A 197 2.60 19.71 -9.64
C ASP A 197 2.35 19.87 -8.13
N VAL A 198 1.09 19.92 -7.70
CA VAL A 198 0.67 20.10 -6.29
C VAL A 198 0.29 18.76 -5.63
N GLY A 199 0.52 17.64 -6.30
CA GLY A 199 0.19 16.30 -5.81
C GLY A 199 1.08 15.83 -4.65
N ARG A 200 0.84 14.59 -4.19
CA ARG A 200 1.73 13.93 -3.22
C ARG A 200 2.94 13.39 -3.95
N GLU A 201 4.12 13.61 -3.38
CA GLU A 201 5.38 13.05 -3.86
C GLU A 201 5.25 11.56 -4.21
N ALA A 202 5.74 11.19 -5.39
CA ALA A 202 5.75 9.81 -5.87
C ALA A 202 7.01 9.59 -6.71
N LEU A 203 7.73 8.50 -6.41
CA LEU A 203 9.00 8.16 -7.05
C LEU A 203 8.96 6.69 -7.49
N SER A 204 9.25 6.47 -8.77
CA SER A 204 9.32 5.15 -9.40
C SER A 204 10.58 5.05 -10.26
N HIS A 205 11.36 3.98 -10.10
CA HIS A 205 12.54 3.67 -10.90
C HIS A 205 12.19 2.54 -11.85
N VAL A 206 12.39 2.78 -13.14
CA VAL A 206 12.04 1.84 -14.22
C VAL A 206 13.30 1.31 -14.86
N SER A 207 13.38 0.00 -15.07
CA SER A 207 14.48 -0.68 -15.73
C SER A 207 13.95 -1.68 -16.75
N LEU A 208 14.59 -1.75 -17.91
CA LEU A 208 14.25 -2.74 -18.92
C LEU A 208 14.72 -4.14 -18.47
N ILE A 209 13.81 -5.13 -18.54
CA ILE A 209 14.15 -6.55 -18.40
C ILE A 209 14.38 -7.14 -19.80
N LYS A 210 13.38 -7.02 -20.67
CA LYS A 210 13.46 -7.54 -22.05
C LYS A 210 12.62 -6.67 -22.99
N PHE A 211 13.16 -6.44 -24.17
CA PHE A 211 12.47 -5.76 -25.26
C PHE A 211 11.86 -6.76 -26.23
N TYR A 212 10.65 -6.49 -26.64
CA TYR A 212 9.93 -7.16 -27.73
C TYR A 212 9.53 -6.12 -28.77
N GLU A 213 9.29 -6.53 -30.03
CA GLU A 213 8.92 -5.58 -31.08
C GLU A 213 7.66 -4.76 -30.69
N GLY A 214 7.87 -3.49 -30.37
CA GLY A 214 6.81 -2.56 -29.93
C GLY A 214 6.35 -2.67 -28.49
N TYR A 215 6.92 -3.57 -27.67
CA TYR A 215 6.56 -3.79 -26.27
C TYR A 215 7.81 -3.93 -25.39
N SER A 216 7.66 -3.70 -24.09
CA SER A 216 8.74 -3.91 -23.14
C SER A 216 8.25 -4.62 -21.88
N HIS A 217 9.01 -5.60 -21.43
CA HIS A 217 8.95 -6.17 -20.09
C HIS A 217 9.88 -5.35 -19.21
N ILE A 218 9.37 -4.77 -18.15
CA ILE A 218 10.09 -3.84 -17.30
C ILE A 218 9.98 -4.22 -15.83
N SER A 219 11.02 -3.89 -15.07
CA SER A 219 11.05 -3.88 -13.62
C SER A 219 10.80 -2.47 -13.12
N ILE A 220 10.00 -2.32 -12.07
CA ILE A 220 9.69 -1.03 -11.46
C ILE A 220 9.89 -1.12 -9.95
N GLU A 221 10.85 -0.36 -9.43
CA GLU A 221 11.00 -0.14 -8.00
C GLU A 221 10.24 1.11 -7.57
N ILE A 222 9.54 1.07 -6.43
CA ILE A 222 8.82 2.23 -5.90
C ILE A 222 9.27 2.56 -4.47
N GLU A 223 9.67 3.81 -4.23
CA GLU A 223 9.97 4.31 -2.89
C GLU A 223 8.70 4.73 -2.13
N THR A 224 7.71 5.20 -2.85
CA THR A 224 6.40 5.60 -2.34
C THR A 224 5.32 4.62 -2.75
N GLY A 225 4.14 4.66 -2.13
CA GLY A 225 3.02 3.76 -2.42
C GLY A 225 1.71 4.53 -2.64
N ARG A 226 1.66 5.42 -3.64
CA ARG A 226 0.45 6.18 -3.97
C ARG A 226 -0.53 5.31 -4.75
N THR A 227 -1.82 5.59 -4.61
CA THR A 227 -2.86 4.90 -5.38
C THR A 227 -2.56 4.99 -6.88
N HIS A 228 -2.57 3.86 -7.57
CA HIS A 228 -2.30 3.72 -9.00
C HIS A 228 -0.93 4.28 -9.46
N GLN A 229 0.05 4.44 -8.56
CA GLN A 229 1.30 5.16 -8.86
C GLN A 229 1.98 4.68 -10.14
N ILE A 230 2.31 3.41 -10.24
CA ILE A 230 3.01 2.84 -11.41
C ILE A 230 2.20 3.07 -12.69
N ARG A 231 0.91 2.80 -12.65
CA ARG A 231 -0.02 2.92 -13.76
C ARG A 231 -0.10 4.34 -14.29
N VAL A 232 -0.21 5.34 -13.38
CA VAL A 232 -0.24 6.77 -13.72
C VAL A 232 1.11 7.23 -14.27
N HIS A 233 2.20 6.87 -13.61
CA HIS A 233 3.54 7.25 -14.03
C HIS A 233 3.86 6.74 -15.43
N LEU A 234 3.65 5.44 -15.68
CA LEU A 234 3.91 4.83 -16.99
C LEU A 234 3.01 5.40 -18.08
N SER A 235 1.71 5.58 -17.80
CA SER A 235 0.80 6.20 -18.77
C SER A 235 1.21 7.64 -19.11
N ASN A 236 1.67 8.43 -18.12
CA ASN A 236 2.18 9.78 -18.35
C ASN A 236 3.45 9.79 -19.23
N GLN A 237 4.29 8.76 -19.12
CA GLN A 237 5.49 8.56 -19.96
C GLN A 237 5.16 7.98 -21.33
N LYS A 238 3.88 7.81 -21.70
CA LYS A 238 3.43 7.16 -22.95
C LYS A 238 3.85 5.70 -23.06
N LEU A 239 4.03 5.04 -21.94
CA LEU A 239 4.34 3.62 -21.77
C LEU A 239 3.18 2.92 -21.04
N PRO A 240 1.95 2.94 -21.58
CA PRO A 240 0.79 2.41 -20.86
C PRO A 240 0.92 0.89 -20.68
N ILE A 241 0.46 0.41 -19.53
CA ILE A 241 0.47 -1.02 -19.21
C ILE A 241 -0.57 -1.73 -20.07
N ILE A 242 -0.22 -2.90 -20.62
CA ILE A 242 -1.14 -3.77 -21.35
C ILE A 242 -2.30 -4.19 -20.46
N GLY A 243 -3.52 -4.17 -21.00
CA GLY A 243 -4.74 -4.55 -20.27
C GLY A 243 -5.23 -3.57 -19.23
N ASP A 244 -4.58 -2.40 -19.04
CA ASP A 244 -5.03 -1.39 -18.08
C ASP A 244 -6.25 -0.63 -18.59
N GLY A 245 -7.45 -1.11 -18.29
CA GLY A 245 -8.70 -0.49 -18.73
C GLY A 245 -8.93 0.96 -18.26
N LEU A 246 -8.16 1.42 -17.26
CA LEU A 246 -8.28 2.77 -16.72
C LEU A 246 -7.31 3.76 -17.35
N TYR A 247 -6.05 3.38 -17.55
CA TYR A 247 -4.97 4.24 -18.06
C TYR A 247 -4.52 3.89 -19.48
N ASN A 248 -4.99 2.78 -20.01
CA ASN A 248 -4.86 2.35 -21.41
C ASN A 248 -6.21 1.90 -21.97
N PRO A 249 -7.27 2.75 -21.94
CA PRO A 249 -8.65 2.33 -22.21
C PRO A 249 -8.89 1.88 -23.66
N ARG A 250 -7.97 2.19 -24.57
CA ARG A 250 -8.01 1.73 -25.97
C ARG A 250 -7.21 0.45 -26.17
N ASN A 251 -6.55 -0.03 -25.12
CA ASN A 251 -5.60 -1.16 -25.16
C ASN A 251 -4.69 -1.08 -26.38
N LEU A 252 -3.84 -0.05 -26.38
CA LEU A 252 -3.00 0.32 -27.54
C LEU A 252 -2.21 -0.90 -28.04
N ILE A 253 -2.15 -1.02 -29.36
CA ILE A 253 -1.39 -2.05 -30.04
C ILE A 253 -0.22 -1.38 -30.76
N ALA A 254 0.98 -1.95 -30.65
CA ALA A 254 2.14 -1.48 -31.38
C ALA A 254 1.99 -1.76 -32.89
N LYS A 255 2.73 -1.01 -33.71
CA LYS A 255 2.76 -1.26 -35.15
C LYS A 255 3.37 -2.64 -35.45
N ASN A 256 2.90 -3.27 -36.50
CA ASN A 256 3.38 -4.59 -36.97
C ASN A 256 3.17 -5.74 -35.98
N THR A 257 2.32 -5.58 -34.96
CA THR A 257 1.99 -6.65 -34.04
C THR A 257 1.28 -7.80 -34.77
N PRO A 258 1.70 -9.06 -34.61
CA PRO A 258 1.03 -10.23 -35.20
C PRO A 258 -0.43 -10.37 -34.69
N GLU A 259 -1.32 -10.92 -35.52
CA GLU A 259 -2.76 -10.98 -35.22
C GLU A 259 -3.11 -11.82 -33.99
N ASN A 260 -2.39 -12.92 -33.76
CA ASN A 260 -2.52 -13.73 -32.55
C ASN A 260 -2.19 -12.91 -31.29
N LEU A 261 -1.10 -12.13 -31.31
CA LEU A 261 -0.70 -11.27 -30.21
C LEU A 261 -1.68 -10.10 -30.01
N ILE A 262 -2.21 -9.50 -31.09
CA ILE A 262 -3.28 -8.50 -31.02
C ILE A 262 -4.47 -9.07 -30.24
N THR A 263 -4.92 -10.25 -30.64
CA THR A 263 -6.06 -10.93 -30.00
C THR A 263 -5.79 -11.20 -28.52
N HIS A 264 -4.59 -11.65 -28.16
CA HIS A 264 -4.20 -11.92 -26.77
C HIS A 264 -4.18 -10.62 -25.94
N ILE A 265 -3.56 -9.54 -26.45
CA ILE A 265 -3.50 -8.24 -25.77
C ILE A 265 -4.90 -7.65 -25.59
N GLN A 266 -5.75 -7.69 -26.61
CA GLN A 266 -7.11 -7.15 -26.54
C GLN A 266 -7.98 -7.86 -25.49
N ASN A 267 -7.78 -9.15 -25.31
CA ASN A 267 -8.49 -9.99 -24.34
C ASN A 267 -7.77 -10.07 -22.98
N PHE A 268 -6.62 -9.41 -22.80
CA PHE A 268 -5.90 -9.46 -21.52
C PHE A 268 -6.75 -8.77 -20.44
N PRO A 269 -7.13 -9.49 -19.35
CA PRO A 269 -8.28 -9.11 -18.54
C PRO A 269 -8.01 -7.98 -17.53
N ARG A 270 -6.75 -7.59 -17.37
CA ARG A 270 -6.30 -6.69 -16.29
C ARG A 270 -5.02 -5.95 -16.65
N GLN A 271 -4.59 -4.98 -15.85
CA GLN A 271 -3.23 -4.46 -16.00
C GLN A 271 -2.20 -5.57 -15.82
N ALA A 272 -1.32 -5.75 -16.80
CA ALA A 272 -0.18 -6.65 -16.75
C ALA A 272 0.87 -6.11 -15.78
N LEU A 273 0.55 -6.16 -14.48
CA LEU A 273 1.34 -5.63 -13.38
C LEU A 273 1.33 -6.61 -12.20
N HIS A 274 2.53 -6.94 -11.71
CA HIS A 274 2.75 -7.91 -10.66
C HIS A 274 3.76 -7.39 -9.63
N ALA A 275 3.44 -7.47 -8.34
CA ALA A 275 4.37 -7.17 -7.25
C ALA A 275 5.29 -8.38 -7.04
N SER A 276 6.41 -8.42 -7.77
CA SER A 276 7.28 -9.59 -7.86
C SER A 276 8.19 -9.74 -6.65
N LYS A 277 8.66 -8.63 -6.04
CA LYS A 277 9.65 -8.72 -4.97
C LYS A 277 9.39 -7.72 -3.86
N ILE A 278 9.58 -8.16 -2.62
CA ILE A 278 9.56 -7.30 -1.43
C ILE A 278 10.71 -7.65 -0.50
N ARG A 279 11.41 -6.61 0.02
CA ARG A 279 12.46 -6.76 1.03
C ARG A 279 12.28 -5.72 2.12
N PHE A 280 12.44 -6.13 3.37
CA PHE A 280 12.34 -5.24 4.53
C PHE A 280 13.23 -5.73 5.68
N PRO A 281 13.66 -4.83 6.59
CA PRO A 281 14.50 -5.21 7.72
C PRO A 281 13.75 -6.10 8.71
N ALA A 282 14.47 -6.97 9.40
CA ALA A 282 13.95 -7.72 10.53
C ALA A 282 13.78 -6.80 11.75
N ILE A 283 12.85 -7.15 12.66
CA ILE A 283 12.66 -6.37 13.92
C ILE A 283 13.91 -6.40 14.80
N LYS A 284 14.70 -7.44 14.71
CA LYS A 284 15.91 -7.63 15.53
C LYS A 284 17.11 -7.93 14.64
N GLY A 285 18.24 -7.28 14.95
CA GLY A 285 19.50 -7.44 14.22
C GLY A 285 19.50 -6.67 12.88
N ASP A 286 20.57 -6.88 12.10
CA ASP A 286 20.81 -6.19 10.83
C ASP A 286 20.42 -7.04 9.62
N SER A 287 19.58 -8.08 9.82
CA SER A 287 19.12 -8.96 8.76
C SER A 287 17.88 -8.39 8.04
N PHE A 288 17.63 -8.93 6.83
CA PHE A 288 16.48 -8.60 6.02
C PHE A 288 15.69 -9.86 5.70
N PHE A 289 14.38 -9.70 5.61
CA PHE A 289 13.50 -10.63 4.92
C PHE A 289 13.39 -10.21 3.46
N GLU A 290 13.54 -11.17 2.54
CA GLU A 290 13.39 -10.94 1.11
C GLU A 290 12.55 -12.08 0.52
N PHE A 291 11.53 -11.71 -0.26
CA PHE A 291 10.60 -12.64 -0.90
C PHE A 291 10.44 -12.24 -2.36
N GLU A 292 10.42 -13.25 -3.24
CA GLU A 292 10.25 -13.08 -4.68
C GLU A 292 9.24 -14.10 -5.19
N ALA A 293 8.25 -13.67 -5.95
CA ALA A 293 7.22 -14.50 -6.53
C ALA A 293 7.31 -14.49 -8.05
N ASP A 294 7.13 -15.65 -8.64
CA ASP A 294 7.07 -15.82 -10.09
C ASP A 294 5.91 -15.02 -10.71
N LEU A 295 6.08 -14.60 -11.95
CA LEU A 295 5.00 -14.01 -12.72
C LEU A 295 3.79 -14.95 -12.80
N PRO A 296 2.57 -14.43 -12.70
CA PRO A 296 1.36 -15.23 -12.85
C PRO A 296 1.20 -15.74 -14.30
N GLU A 297 0.50 -16.86 -14.45
CA GLU A 297 0.37 -17.60 -15.73
C GLU A 297 -0.12 -16.73 -16.89
N ASP A 298 -1.04 -15.78 -16.63
CA ASP A 298 -1.54 -14.87 -17.66
C ASP A 298 -0.43 -13.96 -18.22
N MET A 299 0.45 -13.44 -17.37
CA MET A 299 1.60 -12.64 -17.82
C MET A 299 2.67 -13.51 -18.49
N GLN A 300 2.94 -14.72 -17.97
CA GLN A 300 3.87 -15.66 -18.61
C GLN A 300 3.40 -16.05 -20.01
N SER A 301 2.10 -16.34 -20.16
CA SER A 301 1.50 -16.66 -21.45
C SER A 301 1.62 -15.50 -22.44
N LEU A 302 1.37 -14.26 -21.98
CA LEU A 302 1.51 -13.08 -22.83
C LEU A 302 2.97 -12.85 -23.26
N ILE A 303 3.93 -13.06 -22.36
CA ILE A 303 5.37 -12.98 -22.70
C ILE A 303 5.73 -14.02 -23.77
N LYS A 304 5.25 -15.23 -23.62
CA LYS A 304 5.52 -16.31 -24.61
C LYS A 304 4.99 -15.98 -26.01
N GLU A 305 3.85 -15.30 -26.10
CA GLU A 305 3.30 -14.84 -27.38
C GLU A 305 4.09 -13.66 -27.99
N MET A 306 4.85 -12.93 -27.18
CA MET A 306 5.71 -11.82 -27.61
C MET A 306 7.09 -12.31 -28.10
N GLU A 307 7.49 -13.55 -27.80
CA GLU A 307 8.76 -14.18 -28.22
C GLU A 307 8.68 -14.70 -29.64
#